data_99e461f3103779e7ced92bbaea6ac7fc
#
_entry.id   99e461f3103779e7ced92bbaea6ac7fc
#
_cell.length_a   1.000
_cell.length_b   1.000
_cell.length_c   1.000
_cell.angle_alpha   90.00
_cell.angle_beta   90.00
_cell.angle_gamma   90.00
#
_symmetry.space_group_name_H-M   'P 1'
#
loop_
_entity.id
_entity.type
_entity.pdbx_description
1 polymer ?
#
loop_
_entity_poly.entity_id
_entity_poly.type
_entity_poly.pdbx_seq_one_letter_code
_entity_poly.pdbx_strand_id
1 'polypeptide(L)'
;ISVETALLVQMLCVNLRKAAWPQADYIVGNPPFIGNKRMRAVLGNGYVTAVRETWVEVPESADFVMYWWHIAAEALRGGTTRRFGFITTNSISQTFNRSVIQRASDEGLCLRFAIPDHPWVDSSDGAQVRVAMSVADASRELGRLWLTQSERASDEDAVEVRFDVVEGVIFAD
;
A
#
# COMPACT_ATOMS: atom_id res chain seq x y z
N ILE A 1 21.78 27.47 35.07
CA ILE A 1 21.09 26.94 33.85
C ILE A 1 21.45 25.47 33.78
N SER A 2 20.51 24.61 34.20
CA SER A 2 20.66 23.15 34.14
C SER A 2 20.32 22.69 32.72
N VAL A 3 21.29 22.11 32.03
CA VAL A 3 21.07 21.45 30.76
C VAL A 3 20.58 20.03 31.11
N GLU A 4 19.31 19.81 31.02
CA GLU A 4 18.77 18.43 31.05
C GLU A 4 19.29 17.69 29.82
N THR A 5 20.20 16.75 30.06
CA THR A 5 20.64 15.80 29.02
C THR A 5 19.49 14.84 28.78
N ALA A 6 18.77 15.06 27.67
CA ALA A 6 17.76 14.11 27.22
C ALA A 6 18.46 12.79 26.92
N LEU A 7 18.20 11.75 27.70
CA LEU A 7 18.63 10.38 27.42
C LEU A 7 17.88 9.90 26.19
N LEU A 8 18.56 9.83 25.06
CA LEU A 8 18.05 9.17 23.86
C LEU A 8 18.04 7.66 24.12
N VAL A 9 16.90 7.12 24.50
CA VAL A 9 16.70 5.68 24.61
C VAL A 9 16.61 5.13 23.20
N GLN A 10 17.70 4.52 22.73
CA GLN A 10 17.70 3.79 21.47
C GLN A 10 17.09 2.41 21.70
N MET A 11 15.88 2.18 21.19
CA MET A 11 15.28 0.86 21.22
C MET A 11 15.99 -0.05 20.22
N LEU A 12 16.64 -1.07 20.72
CA LEU A 12 17.19 -2.17 19.93
C LEU A 12 16.12 -3.26 19.81
N CYS A 13 15.65 -3.51 18.59
CA CYS A 13 14.81 -4.65 18.31
C CYS A 13 15.71 -5.88 18.11
N VAL A 14 15.60 -6.86 18.99
CA VAL A 14 16.33 -8.13 18.89
C VAL A 14 15.37 -9.26 18.55
N ASN A 15 15.88 -10.32 17.88
CA ASN A 15 15.08 -11.47 17.43
C ASN A 15 13.93 -11.08 16.49
N LEU A 16 14.23 -10.32 15.46
CA LEU A 16 13.29 -9.94 14.44
C LEU A 16 12.67 -11.16 13.77
N ARG A 17 11.35 -11.14 13.62
CA ARG A 17 10.62 -12.20 12.94
C ARG A 17 9.46 -11.61 12.14
N LYS A 18 9.16 -12.21 11.00
CA LYS A 18 7.99 -11.84 10.19
C LYS A 18 6.71 -12.05 11.03
N ALA A 19 5.81 -11.08 11.00
CA ALA A 19 4.50 -11.21 11.63
C ALA A 19 3.69 -12.28 10.89
N ALA A 20 3.13 -13.22 11.63
CA ALA A 20 2.21 -14.21 11.06
C ALA A 20 0.80 -13.59 11.01
N TRP A 21 0.23 -13.51 9.80
CA TRP A 21 -1.16 -13.12 9.64
C TRP A 21 -2.07 -14.36 9.79
N PRO A 22 -3.26 -14.20 10.33
CA PRO A 22 -4.21 -15.31 10.42
C PRO A 22 -4.65 -15.73 9.01
N GLN A 23 -5.01 -16.99 8.88
CA GLN A 23 -5.65 -17.47 7.65
C GLN A 23 -7.01 -16.80 7.50
N ALA A 24 -7.27 -16.26 6.31
CA ALA A 24 -8.53 -15.58 5.97
C ALA A 24 -8.81 -15.73 4.48
N ASP A 25 -10.07 -15.91 4.10
CA ASP A 25 -10.42 -15.97 2.68
C ASP A 25 -10.14 -14.64 1.95
N TYR A 26 -10.33 -13.53 2.65
CA TYR A 26 -10.14 -12.19 2.09
C TYR A 26 -9.38 -11.30 3.07
N ILE A 27 -8.46 -10.50 2.52
CA ILE A 27 -7.75 -9.45 3.26
C ILE A 27 -8.16 -8.13 2.62
N VAL A 28 -8.78 -7.24 3.40
CA VAL A 28 -9.20 -5.91 2.93
C VAL A 28 -8.74 -4.88 3.93
N GLY A 29 -8.18 -3.77 3.45
CA GLY A 29 -7.69 -2.75 4.36
C GLY A 29 -7.37 -1.40 3.72
N ASN A 30 -7.21 -0.43 4.60
CA ASN A 30 -6.68 0.91 4.30
C ASN A 30 -5.45 1.11 5.21
N PRO A 31 -4.28 0.59 4.83
CA PRO A 31 -3.07 0.69 5.65
C PRO A 31 -2.57 2.14 5.76
N PRO A 32 -1.77 2.48 6.79
CA PRO A 32 -1.29 3.83 7.00
C PRO A 32 -0.50 4.39 5.81
N PHE A 33 -0.86 5.59 5.35
CA PHE A 33 -0.21 6.30 4.25
C PHE A 33 1.01 7.08 4.75
N ILE A 34 2.13 6.38 4.95
CA ILE A 34 3.38 6.98 5.38
C ILE A 34 4.40 6.82 4.25
N GLY A 35 4.73 7.93 3.60
CA GLY A 35 5.75 7.94 2.55
C GLY A 35 7.14 7.62 3.12
N ASN A 36 7.95 6.95 2.35
CA ASN A 36 9.29 6.48 2.71
C ASN A 36 10.13 7.54 3.48
N LYS A 37 10.17 8.77 2.97
CA LYS A 37 10.97 9.86 3.58
C LYS A 37 10.49 10.24 4.99
N ARG A 38 9.23 9.99 5.32
CA ARG A 38 8.62 10.31 6.61
C ARG A 38 8.63 9.16 7.60
N MET A 39 8.89 7.92 7.15
CA MET A 39 8.81 6.73 8.01
C MET A 39 9.63 6.87 9.28
N ARG A 40 10.91 7.30 9.19
CA ARG A 40 11.78 7.43 10.37
C ARG A 40 11.31 8.51 11.34
N ALA A 41 10.75 9.60 10.84
CA ALA A 41 10.24 10.69 11.68
C ALA A 41 8.93 10.28 12.39
N VAL A 42 8.08 9.48 11.73
CA VAL A 42 6.76 9.10 12.24
C VAL A 42 6.83 7.84 13.12
N LEU A 43 7.61 6.84 12.71
CA LEU A 43 7.64 5.51 13.33
C LEU A 43 8.88 5.29 14.22
N GLY A 44 9.85 6.18 14.14
CA GLY A 44 11.13 6.05 14.85
C GLY A 44 12.15 5.18 14.12
N ASN A 45 13.44 5.50 14.34
CA ASN A 45 14.55 4.84 13.65
C ASN A 45 14.63 3.34 13.91
N GLY A 46 14.47 2.92 15.17
CA GLY A 46 14.57 1.51 15.57
C GLY A 46 13.51 0.64 14.87
N TYR A 47 12.26 1.08 14.88
CA TYR A 47 11.17 0.36 14.23
C TYR A 47 11.37 0.25 12.72
N VAL A 48 11.72 1.35 12.05
CA VAL A 48 11.94 1.36 10.59
C VAL A 48 13.11 0.44 10.20
N THR A 49 14.19 0.45 10.98
CA THR A 49 15.32 -0.45 10.75
C THR A 49 14.86 -1.91 10.90
N ALA A 50 14.14 -2.24 11.98
CA ALA A 50 13.62 -3.59 12.21
C ALA A 50 12.68 -4.07 11.09
N VAL A 51 11.78 -3.20 10.61
CA VAL A 51 10.88 -3.53 9.48
C VAL A 51 11.68 -3.84 8.21
N ARG A 52 12.67 -3.00 7.87
CA ARG A 52 13.50 -3.19 6.67
C ARG A 52 14.37 -4.45 6.74
N GLU A 53 14.94 -4.76 7.91
CA GLU A 53 15.72 -5.96 8.13
C GLU A 53 14.85 -7.24 8.11
N THR A 54 13.58 -7.12 8.51
CA THR A 54 12.64 -8.25 8.51
C THR A 54 12.08 -8.55 7.13
N TRP A 55 11.83 -7.50 6.33
CA TRP A 55 11.19 -7.58 5.02
C TRP A 55 12.12 -7.08 3.93
N VAL A 56 13.25 -7.76 3.75
CA VAL A 56 14.30 -7.39 2.79
C VAL A 56 13.85 -7.43 1.33
N GLU A 57 12.73 -8.10 1.07
CA GLU A 57 12.12 -8.19 -0.25
C GLU A 57 11.42 -6.88 -0.67
N VAL A 58 11.07 -6.01 0.29
CA VAL A 58 10.49 -4.69 0.04
C VAL A 58 11.61 -3.67 -0.06
N PRO A 59 11.71 -2.91 -1.17
CA PRO A 59 12.75 -1.89 -1.31
C PRO A 59 12.71 -0.88 -0.16
N GLU A 60 13.86 -0.49 0.37
CA GLU A 60 13.94 0.50 1.45
C GLU A 60 13.32 1.86 1.08
N SER A 61 13.26 2.15 -0.22
CA SER A 61 12.66 3.37 -0.75
C SER A 61 11.15 3.26 -1.02
N ALA A 62 10.55 2.10 -0.76
CA ALA A 62 9.11 1.94 -0.85
C ALA A 62 8.38 2.58 0.34
N ASP A 63 7.16 3.03 0.11
CA ASP A 63 6.30 3.58 1.13
C ASP A 63 5.84 2.51 2.12
N PHE A 64 5.48 2.91 3.33
CA PHE A 64 5.15 1.98 4.41
C PHE A 64 4.00 1.03 4.05
N VAL A 65 3.00 1.51 3.32
CA VAL A 65 1.85 0.72 2.87
C VAL A 65 2.26 -0.51 2.02
N MET A 66 3.42 -0.47 1.36
CA MET A 66 3.90 -1.56 0.51
C MET A 66 4.32 -2.80 1.30
N TYR A 67 4.60 -2.68 2.59
CA TYR A 67 4.83 -3.83 3.46
C TYR A 67 3.55 -4.65 3.65
N TRP A 68 2.38 -4.00 3.85
CA TRP A 68 1.08 -4.71 3.89
C TRP A 68 0.77 -5.39 2.56
N TRP A 69 1.03 -4.67 1.46
CA TRP A 69 0.79 -5.20 0.13
C TRP A 69 1.65 -6.45 -0.12
N HIS A 70 2.93 -6.41 0.24
CA HIS A 70 3.86 -7.53 0.13
C HIS A 70 3.42 -8.72 1.00
N ILE A 71 3.06 -8.48 2.28
CA ILE A 71 2.63 -9.54 3.20
C ILE A 71 1.35 -10.22 2.70
N ALA A 72 0.40 -9.46 2.17
CA ALA A 72 -0.82 -10.00 1.58
C ALA A 72 -0.54 -10.83 0.31
N ALA A 73 0.40 -10.38 -0.52
CA ALA A 73 0.86 -11.15 -1.68
C ALA A 73 1.54 -12.46 -1.26
N GLU A 74 2.35 -12.45 -0.19
CA GLU A 74 2.92 -13.66 0.41
C GLU A 74 1.85 -14.62 0.92
N ALA A 75 0.82 -14.10 1.63
CA ALA A 75 -0.31 -14.89 2.12
C ALA A 75 -1.11 -15.52 0.96
N LEU A 76 -1.32 -14.79 -0.13
CA LEU A 76 -1.99 -15.28 -1.31
C LEU A 76 -1.19 -16.41 -1.98
N ARG A 77 0.11 -16.22 -2.16
CA ARG A 77 1.03 -17.22 -2.73
C ARG A 77 1.11 -18.48 -1.85
N GLY A 78 1.11 -18.30 -0.54
CA GLY A 78 1.09 -19.39 0.44
C GLY A 78 -0.26 -20.10 0.57
N GLY A 79 -1.30 -19.65 -0.15
CA GLY A 79 -2.65 -20.24 -0.12
C GLY A 79 -3.42 -20.00 1.19
N THR A 80 -2.97 -19.06 2.03
CA THR A 80 -3.63 -18.70 3.29
C THR A 80 -4.69 -17.60 3.11
N THR A 81 -4.74 -16.99 1.93
CA THR A 81 -5.83 -16.12 1.50
C THR A 81 -6.17 -16.40 0.04
N ARG A 82 -7.39 -16.08 -0.37
CA ARG A 82 -7.88 -16.25 -1.76
C ARG A 82 -7.77 -14.98 -2.58
N ARG A 83 -7.88 -13.83 -1.91
CA ARG A 83 -7.88 -12.51 -2.54
C ARG A 83 -7.57 -11.44 -1.51
N PHE A 84 -6.89 -10.38 -1.92
CA PHE A 84 -6.74 -9.19 -1.09
C PHE A 84 -7.01 -7.91 -1.87
N GLY A 85 -7.36 -6.85 -1.15
CA GLY A 85 -7.56 -5.52 -1.72
C GLY A 85 -7.18 -4.43 -0.73
N PHE A 86 -6.47 -3.42 -1.23
CA PHE A 86 -6.04 -2.30 -0.42
C PHE A 86 -6.37 -0.96 -1.07
N ILE A 87 -6.66 0.01 -0.20
CA ILE A 87 -6.55 1.42 -0.52
C ILE A 87 -5.11 1.84 -0.19
N THR A 88 -4.46 2.51 -1.12
CA THR A 88 -3.10 3.03 -0.98
C THR A 88 -3.07 4.47 -1.46
N THR A 89 -1.93 5.14 -1.39
CA THR A 89 -1.77 6.41 -2.13
C THR A 89 -1.52 6.13 -3.60
N ASN A 90 -1.80 7.11 -4.47
CA ASN A 90 -1.51 7.02 -5.91
C ASN A 90 0.00 6.85 -6.20
N SER A 91 0.87 7.05 -5.20
CA SER A 91 2.30 6.75 -5.29
C SER A 91 2.59 5.25 -5.53
N ILE A 92 1.59 4.38 -5.46
CA ILE A 92 1.73 2.95 -5.76
C ILE A 92 2.30 2.69 -7.15
N SER A 93 2.03 3.59 -8.11
CA SER A 93 2.57 3.55 -9.47
C SER A 93 4.02 4.04 -9.60
N GLN A 94 4.60 4.63 -8.54
CA GLN A 94 5.98 5.12 -8.56
C GLN A 94 6.98 3.97 -8.49
N THR A 95 8.16 4.18 -9.05
CA THR A 95 9.19 3.16 -9.32
C THR A 95 9.40 2.13 -8.19
N PHE A 96 9.61 2.58 -6.96
CA PHE A 96 9.93 1.67 -5.85
C PHE A 96 8.70 0.93 -5.30
N ASN A 97 7.55 1.59 -5.26
CA ASN A 97 6.29 0.97 -4.86
C ASN A 97 5.84 -0.03 -5.92
N ARG A 98 5.88 0.38 -7.19
CA ARG A 98 5.54 -0.45 -8.33
C ARG A 98 6.35 -1.75 -8.39
N SER A 99 7.64 -1.72 -8.03
CA SER A 99 8.48 -2.91 -8.05
C SER A 99 8.02 -4.03 -7.11
N VAL A 100 7.31 -3.70 -6.03
CA VAL A 100 6.70 -4.69 -5.14
C VAL A 100 5.57 -5.42 -5.84
N ILE A 101 4.71 -4.68 -6.55
CA ILE A 101 3.59 -5.26 -7.31
C ILE A 101 4.13 -6.07 -8.49
N GLN A 102 5.11 -5.53 -9.22
CA GLN A 102 5.71 -6.20 -10.37
C GLN A 102 6.30 -7.56 -9.98
N ARG A 103 7.07 -7.61 -8.90
CA ARG A 103 7.61 -8.88 -8.39
C ARG A 103 6.50 -9.90 -8.12
N ALA A 104 5.43 -9.49 -7.45
CA ALA A 104 4.32 -10.39 -7.15
C ALA A 104 3.61 -10.87 -8.43
N SER A 105 3.49 -10.00 -9.44
CA SER A 105 2.95 -10.36 -10.75
C SER A 105 3.84 -11.35 -11.49
N ASP A 106 5.15 -11.17 -11.45
CA ASP A 106 6.13 -12.10 -12.03
C ASP A 106 6.06 -13.48 -11.36
N GLU A 107 5.66 -13.52 -10.08
CA GLU A 107 5.43 -14.73 -9.29
C GLU A 107 4.01 -15.32 -9.44
N GLY A 108 3.21 -14.80 -10.38
CA GLY A 108 1.92 -15.35 -10.79
C GLY A 108 0.69 -14.75 -10.13
N LEU A 109 0.83 -13.61 -9.42
CA LEU A 109 -0.29 -12.84 -8.91
C LEU A 109 -0.89 -11.97 -10.01
N CYS A 110 -2.22 -11.84 -10.05
CA CYS A 110 -2.93 -11.04 -11.03
C CYS A 110 -3.73 -9.93 -10.35
N LEU A 111 -3.63 -8.71 -10.90
CA LEU A 111 -4.51 -7.61 -10.52
C LEU A 111 -5.88 -7.82 -11.17
N ARG A 112 -6.92 -7.96 -10.33
CA ARG A 112 -8.31 -8.16 -10.75
C ARG A 112 -9.09 -6.87 -10.90
N PHE A 113 -8.66 -5.86 -10.16
CA PHE A 113 -9.25 -4.54 -10.14
C PHE A 113 -8.20 -3.53 -9.78
N ALA A 114 -8.19 -2.40 -10.45
CA ALA A 114 -7.37 -1.27 -10.08
C ALA A 114 -8.05 0.05 -10.43
N ILE A 115 -7.93 1.02 -9.52
CA ILE A 115 -8.11 2.45 -9.74
C ILE A 115 -6.78 3.10 -9.36
N PRO A 116 -5.96 3.54 -10.32
CA PRO A 116 -4.62 4.05 -10.00
C PRO A 116 -4.63 5.43 -9.36
N ASP A 117 -5.69 6.20 -9.57
CA ASP A 117 -5.78 7.58 -9.12
C ASP A 117 -7.24 8.00 -8.91
N HIS A 118 -7.63 8.19 -7.65
CA HIS A 118 -8.98 8.57 -7.24
C HIS A 118 -8.91 9.71 -6.20
N PRO A 119 -9.73 10.75 -6.29
CA PRO A 119 -9.80 11.76 -5.25
C PRO A 119 -10.36 11.13 -3.96
N TRP A 120 -9.66 11.35 -2.86
CA TRP A 120 -10.14 10.98 -1.54
C TRP A 120 -10.62 12.23 -0.83
N VAL A 121 -11.95 12.35 -0.68
CA VAL A 121 -12.54 13.51 -0.01
C VAL A 121 -12.54 13.23 1.49
N ASP A 122 -11.62 13.86 2.22
CA ASP A 122 -11.70 13.94 3.67
C ASP A 122 -12.18 15.36 4.01
N SER A 123 -13.39 15.46 4.53
CA SER A 123 -14.07 16.72 4.81
C SER A 123 -13.44 17.54 5.92
N SER A 124 -12.47 17.00 6.66
CA SER A 124 -11.96 17.65 7.87
C SER A 124 -10.74 18.55 7.66
N ASP A 125 -9.92 18.36 6.61
CA ASP A 125 -8.62 19.06 6.52
C ASP A 125 -8.32 19.74 5.16
N GLY A 126 -9.22 19.70 4.20
CA GLY A 126 -9.07 20.42 2.91
C GLY A 126 -7.91 19.95 2.02
N ALA A 127 -7.13 18.98 2.43
CA ALA A 127 -6.07 18.40 1.61
C ALA A 127 -6.65 17.33 0.70
N GLN A 128 -6.66 17.58 -0.59
CA GLN A 128 -7.06 16.60 -1.60
C GLN A 128 -6.02 15.46 -1.64
N VAL A 129 -6.22 14.44 -0.82
CA VAL A 129 -5.42 13.21 -0.90
C VAL A 129 -5.90 12.41 -2.11
N ARG A 130 -4.96 11.91 -2.89
CA ARG A 130 -5.26 10.99 -3.98
C ARG A 130 -4.89 9.57 -3.57
N VAL A 131 -5.81 8.65 -3.81
CA VAL A 131 -5.64 7.24 -3.47
C VAL A 131 -5.64 6.37 -4.72
N ALA A 132 -5.05 5.20 -4.58
CA ALA A 132 -5.22 4.10 -5.50
C ALA A 132 -5.93 2.95 -4.78
N MET A 133 -6.71 2.19 -5.54
CA MET A 133 -7.36 0.98 -5.05
C MET A 133 -6.90 -0.19 -5.89
N SER A 134 -6.55 -1.29 -5.26
CA SER A 134 -6.13 -2.49 -5.97
C SER A 134 -6.71 -3.73 -5.33
N VAL A 135 -7.09 -4.70 -6.16
CA VAL A 135 -7.48 -6.05 -5.74
C VAL A 135 -6.67 -7.06 -6.52
N ALA A 136 -6.12 -8.05 -5.82
CA ALA A 136 -5.27 -9.07 -6.42
C ALA A 136 -5.69 -10.48 -5.97
N ASP A 137 -5.51 -11.44 -6.87
CA ASP A 137 -5.63 -12.88 -6.59
C ASP A 137 -4.67 -13.69 -7.48
N ALA A 138 -4.73 -15.02 -7.38
CA ALA A 138 -3.93 -15.95 -8.18
C ALA A 138 -4.70 -16.52 -9.40
N SER A 139 -5.85 -15.96 -9.74
CA SER A 139 -6.58 -16.38 -10.94
C SER A 139 -5.92 -15.82 -12.21
N ARG A 140 -6.10 -16.53 -13.32
CA ARG A 140 -5.63 -16.06 -14.64
C ARG A 140 -6.71 -15.32 -15.42
N GLU A 141 -7.75 -14.86 -14.75
CA GLU A 141 -8.82 -14.11 -15.38
C GLU A 141 -8.41 -12.64 -15.62
N LEU A 142 -9.05 -11.99 -16.57
CA LEU A 142 -8.85 -10.59 -16.87
C LEU A 142 -9.26 -9.70 -15.68
N GLY A 143 -8.53 -8.64 -15.48
CA GLY A 143 -8.83 -7.60 -14.50
C GLY A 143 -9.58 -6.43 -15.12
N ARG A 144 -10.11 -5.55 -14.28
CA ARG A 144 -10.76 -4.30 -14.69
C ARG A 144 -9.98 -3.11 -14.14
N LEU A 145 -9.46 -2.32 -15.08
CA LEU A 145 -8.78 -1.06 -14.79
C LEU A 145 -9.77 0.09 -14.96
N TRP A 146 -9.97 0.85 -13.90
CA TRP A 146 -10.87 2.00 -13.87
C TRP A 146 -10.03 3.28 -13.91
N LEU A 147 -10.06 3.98 -15.01
CA LEU A 147 -9.31 5.21 -15.25
C LEU A 147 -10.22 6.41 -15.01
N THR A 148 -9.86 7.29 -14.09
CA THR A 148 -10.58 8.54 -13.82
C THR A 148 -10.56 9.42 -15.05
N GLN A 149 -11.73 9.67 -15.67
CA GLN A 149 -11.89 10.55 -16.83
C GLN A 149 -12.16 11.99 -16.44
N SER A 150 -13.05 12.19 -15.48
CA SER A 150 -13.42 13.53 -15.03
C SER A 150 -13.88 13.51 -13.58
N GLU A 151 -13.64 14.61 -12.92
CA GLU A 151 -14.04 14.87 -11.55
C GLU A 151 -14.87 16.15 -11.53
N ARG A 152 -15.99 16.14 -10.84
CA ARG A 152 -16.85 17.32 -10.66
C ARG A 152 -17.18 17.47 -9.19
N ALA A 153 -16.99 18.66 -8.65
CA ALA A 153 -17.51 18.98 -7.33
C ALA A 153 -19.04 18.92 -7.34
N SER A 154 -19.62 18.25 -6.36
CA SER A 154 -21.06 18.24 -6.11
C SER A 154 -21.39 19.27 -5.03
N ASP A 155 -22.64 19.76 -5.00
CA ASP A 155 -23.12 20.75 -4.01
C ASP A 155 -23.15 20.21 -2.56
N GLU A 156 -22.84 18.92 -2.33
CA GLU A 156 -22.88 18.22 -1.04
C GLU A 156 -21.47 17.83 -0.52
N ASP A 157 -20.44 18.62 -0.75
CA ASP A 157 -19.04 18.27 -0.37
C ASP A 157 -18.54 16.91 -0.94
N ALA A 158 -19.23 16.38 -1.94
CA ALA A 158 -18.89 15.15 -2.63
C ALA A 158 -18.23 15.42 -3.99
N VAL A 159 -17.41 14.49 -4.46
CA VAL A 159 -16.85 14.55 -5.81
C VAL A 159 -17.47 13.43 -6.63
N GLU A 160 -18.17 13.82 -7.71
CA GLU A 160 -18.64 12.87 -8.73
C GLU A 160 -17.47 12.51 -9.64
N VAL A 161 -17.13 11.22 -9.71
CA VAL A 161 -16.05 10.71 -10.55
C VAL A 161 -16.61 9.86 -11.67
N ARG A 162 -16.20 10.13 -12.90
CA ARG A 162 -16.50 9.30 -14.07
C ARG A 162 -15.28 8.48 -14.43
N PHE A 163 -15.52 7.23 -14.75
CA PHE A 163 -14.49 6.27 -15.10
C PHE A 163 -14.65 5.75 -16.54
N ASP A 164 -13.51 5.54 -17.19
CA ASP A 164 -13.39 4.58 -18.29
C ASP A 164 -12.95 3.23 -17.69
N VAL A 165 -13.58 2.17 -18.14
CA VAL A 165 -13.27 0.82 -17.67
C VAL A 165 -12.67 0.02 -18.81
N VAL A 166 -11.45 -0.45 -18.60
CA VAL A 166 -10.72 -1.31 -19.53
C VAL A 166 -10.60 -2.71 -18.92
N GLU A 167 -10.97 -3.72 -19.68
CA GLU A 167 -10.80 -5.12 -19.26
C GLU A 167 -9.58 -5.72 -19.96
N GLY A 168 -8.68 -6.32 -19.18
CA GLY A 168 -7.44 -6.87 -19.69
C GLY A 168 -6.51 -7.37 -18.60
N VAL A 169 -5.29 -7.74 -18.98
CA VAL A 169 -4.23 -7.99 -18.00
C VAL A 169 -3.72 -6.63 -17.51
N ILE A 170 -3.79 -6.43 -16.20
CA ILE A 170 -3.33 -5.18 -15.58
C ILE A 170 -1.87 -5.37 -15.16
N PHE A 171 -1.01 -4.53 -15.70
CA PHE A 171 0.41 -4.45 -15.36
C PHE A 171 0.67 -3.34 -14.35
N ALA A 172 1.82 -3.40 -13.71
CA ALA A 172 2.22 -2.42 -12.71
C ALA A 172 2.92 -1.17 -13.31
N ASP A 173 3.04 -1.07 -14.62
CA ASP A 173 3.71 0.00 -15.37
C ASP A 173 2.83 1.23 -15.66
#